data_ab1daec4bf2cff7adec9a7ff782bd612
#
_entry.id   ab1daec4bf2cff7adec9a7ff782bd612
#
_cell.length_a   1.000
_cell.length_b   1.000
_cell.length_c   1.000
_cell.angle_alpha   90.00
_cell.angle_beta   90.00
_cell.angle_gamma   90.00
#
_symmetry.space_group_name_H-M   'P 1'
#
loop_
_entity.id
_entity.type
_entity.pdbx_description
1 polymer ?
#
loop_
_entity_poly.entity_id
_entity_poly.type
_entity_poly.pdbx_seq_one_letter_code
_entity_poly.pdbx_strand_id
1 'polypeptide(L)'
;MGKSVCFEEKAGCLLEKNIDECGIRNGEMAENKKIKIGIISDTHGLLRTEVLDILQSCDCIFHAGDVDRPELLDAIRSLGALYVVRGNNDGCWAQNLRRSLNFTVGNVKFFMVHDRKDVAWELGDTQVVIFGHSHQYFAKEIDGRLWLNPGSCGRSRFGGDVTMAVMTVENGSWQVEKIVL
;
A
#
# COMPACT_ATOMS: atom_id res chain seq x y z
N MET A 1 20.67 33.34 0.15
CA MET A 1 19.58 33.36 1.15
C MET A 1 18.25 33.43 0.37
N GLY A 2 17.65 32.31 0.07
CA GLY A 2 16.36 32.21 -0.60
C GLY A 2 15.42 31.42 0.31
N LYS A 3 14.51 32.13 0.98
CA LYS A 3 13.45 31.54 1.79
C LYS A 3 12.40 30.96 0.85
N SER A 4 12.24 29.65 0.85
CA SER A 4 11.11 28.99 0.21
C SER A 4 9.85 29.28 1.03
N VAL A 5 8.92 30.04 0.44
CA VAL A 5 7.63 30.34 1.05
C VAL A 5 6.70 29.20 0.71
N CYS A 6 6.31 28.43 1.71
CA CYS A 6 5.19 27.48 1.59
C CYS A 6 3.89 28.30 1.49
N PHE A 7 3.17 28.16 0.39
CA PHE A 7 1.81 28.69 0.24
C PHE A 7 0.87 27.88 1.12
N GLU A 8 0.29 28.54 2.12
CA GLU A 8 -0.87 28.04 2.86
C GLU A 8 -2.13 28.21 1.99
N GLU A 9 -2.54 27.18 1.30
CA GLU A 9 -3.91 27.07 0.84
C GLU A 9 -4.71 26.19 1.79
N LYS A 10 -5.80 26.76 2.28
CA LYS A 10 -6.77 26.14 3.18
C LYS A 10 -7.44 24.95 2.52
N ALA A 11 -6.87 23.77 2.71
CA ALA A 11 -7.58 22.52 2.48
C ALA A 11 -8.34 22.18 3.76
N GLY A 12 -9.67 22.21 3.66
CA GLY A 12 -10.58 21.89 4.76
C GLY A 12 -10.27 20.57 5.41
N CYS A 13 -10.36 20.58 6.72
CA CYS A 13 -10.36 19.43 7.60
C CYS A 13 -11.30 18.33 7.06
N LEU A 14 -10.75 17.34 6.40
CA LEU A 14 -11.43 16.07 6.15
C LEU A 14 -11.26 15.22 7.40
N LEU A 15 -12.30 15.28 8.21
CA LEU A 15 -12.57 14.45 9.37
C LEU A 15 -12.05 13.01 9.21
N GLU A 16 -11.43 12.56 10.29
CA GLU A 16 -11.18 11.16 10.60
C GLU A 16 -12.45 10.33 10.41
N LYS A 17 -12.67 9.83 9.22
CA LYS A 17 -13.52 8.66 9.04
C LYS A 17 -12.64 7.45 9.25
N ASN A 18 -12.98 6.66 10.25
CA ASN A 18 -12.46 5.32 10.44
C ASN A 18 -12.48 4.62 9.08
N ILE A 19 -11.28 4.26 8.59
CA ILE A 19 -11.12 3.62 7.29
C ILE A 19 -11.43 2.13 7.46
N ASP A 20 -12.72 1.82 7.58
CA ASP A 20 -13.29 0.48 7.41
C ASP A 20 -14.02 0.36 6.08
N GLU A 21 -13.64 1.16 5.08
CA GLU A 21 -14.37 1.23 3.83
C GLU A 21 -13.57 0.71 2.62
N CYS A 22 -13.21 -0.56 2.65
CA CYS A 22 -13.26 -1.32 1.41
C CYS A 22 -14.72 -1.79 1.21
N GLY A 23 -15.65 -0.85 0.94
CA GLY A 23 -17.05 -1.08 0.52
C GLY A 23 -17.88 -2.19 1.20
N ILE A 24 -17.45 -2.69 2.35
CA ILE A 24 -18.15 -3.74 3.11
C ILE A 24 -18.77 -3.04 4.32
N ARG A 25 -20.08 -2.76 4.22
CA ARG A 25 -20.90 -2.32 5.38
C ARG A 25 -20.79 -3.39 6.47
N ASN A 26 -20.30 -3.00 7.65
CA ASN A 26 -20.38 -3.83 8.84
C ASN A 26 -21.84 -4.20 9.08
N GLY A 27 -22.21 -5.46 8.87
CA GLY A 27 -23.56 -5.96 9.21
C GLY A 27 -24.13 -7.06 8.35
N GLU A 28 -23.59 -7.36 7.18
CA GLU A 28 -24.00 -8.53 6.43
C GLU A 28 -22.85 -9.51 6.32
N MET A 29 -23.02 -10.67 6.94
CA MET A 29 -22.16 -11.86 6.74
C MET A 29 -22.26 -12.26 5.27
N ALA A 30 -21.55 -11.57 4.38
CA ALA A 30 -21.34 -12.02 3.01
C ALA A 30 -20.37 -13.19 3.07
N GLU A 31 -20.91 -14.38 3.28
CA GLU A 31 -20.22 -15.65 3.11
C GLU A 31 -19.55 -15.67 1.74
N ASN A 32 -18.23 -15.92 1.70
CA ASN A 32 -17.42 -16.23 0.51
C ASN A 32 -17.10 -15.08 -0.48
N LYS A 33 -16.95 -13.83 -0.05
CA LYS A 33 -16.40 -12.82 -0.97
C LYS A 33 -14.89 -12.96 -1.10
N LYS A 34 -14.42 -13.31 -2.30
CA LYS A 34 -13.01 -13.27 -2.69
C LYS A 34 -12.62 -11.81 -2.94
N ILE A 35 -11.60 -11.30 -2.23
CA ILE A 35 -11.11 -9.92 -2.35
C ILE A 35 -9.74 -9.95 -3.04
N LYS A 36 -9.61 -9.22 -4.13
CA LYS A 36 -8.36 -9.07 -4.87
C LYS A 36 -7.69 -7.75 -4.51
N ILE A 37 -6.45 -7.80 -4.08
CA ILE A 37 -5.67 -6.67 -3.56
C ILE A 37 -4.45 -6.47 -4.44
N GLY A 38 -4.31 -5.27 -5.03
CA GLY A 38 -3.08 -4.86 -5.69
C GLY A 38 -2.11 -4.26 -4.68
N ILE A 39 -0.89 -4.80 -4.58
CA ILE A 39 0.12 -4.35 -3.63
C ILE A 39 1.32 -3.82 -4.40
N ILE A 40 1.61 -2.52 -4.22
CA ILE A 40 2.67 -1.80 -4.91
C ILE A 40 3.53 -0.99 -3.93
N SER A 41 4.73 -0.63 -4.35
CA SER A 41 5.65 0.26 -3.63
C SER A 41 6.62 0.93 -4.58
N ASP A 42 7.27 1.98 -4.11
CA ASP A 42 8.43 2.59 -4.77
C ASP A 42 8.13 2.97 -6.23
N THR A 43 7.01 3.65 -6.45
CA THR A 43 6.61 4.16 -7.77
C THR A 43 7.51 5.29 -8.26
N HIS A 44 8.08 6.08 -7.34
CA HIS A 44 9.02 7.17 -7.65
C HIS A 44 8.55 8.07 -8.80
N GLY A 45 7.31 8.52 -8.72
CA GLY A 45 6.73 9.42 -9.70
C GLY A 45 6.39 8.77 -11.05
N LEU A 46 6.50 7.43 -11.18
CA LEU A 46 6.17 6.68 -12.39
C LEU A 46 5.12 5.61 -12.08
N LEU A 47 3.94 5.74 -12.69
CA LEU A 47 2.91 4.72 -12.67
C LEU A 47 2.77 4.16 -14.08
N ARG A 48 3.17 2.91 -14.27
CA ARG A 48 3.17 2.22 -15.57
C ARG A 48 1.75 1.86 -15.98
N THR A 49 1.51 1.82 -17.28
CA THR A 49 0.20 1.40 -17.83
C THR A 49 -0.15 -0.03 -17.40
N GLU A 50 0.82 -0.93 -17.44
CA GLU A 50 0.65 -2.34 -17.06
C GLU A 50 0.25 -2.47 -15.57
N VAL A 51 0.79 -1.61 -14.69
CA VAL A 51 0.40 -1.55 -13.28
C VAL A 51 -1.04 -1.07 -13.15
N LEU A 52 -1.42 0.00 -13.87
CA LEU A 52 -2.79 0.51 -13.87
C LEU A 52 -3.79 -0.54 -14.32
N ASP A 53 -3.50 -1.26 -15.41
CA ASP A 53 -4.38 -2.31 -15.96
C ASP A 53 -4.62 -3.43 -14.94
N ILE A 54 -3.59 -3.81 -14.18
CA ILE A 54 -3.73 -4.81 -13.11
C ILE A 54 -4.54 -4.24 -11.95
N LEU A 55 -4.23 -3.02 -11.50
CA LEU A 55 -4.90 -2.38 -10.37
C LEU A 55 -6.39 -2.15 -10.61
N GLN A 56 -6.80 -1.86 -11.85
CA GLN A 56 -8.23 -1.74 -12.25
C GLN A 56 -9.04 -3.02 -11.96
N SER A 57 -8.37 -4.17 -11.94
CA SER A 57 -9.01 -5.46 -11.65
C SER A 57 -9.02 -5.81 -10.16
N CYS A 58 -8.51 -4.92 -9.29
CA CYS A 58 -8.42 -5.15 -7.85
C CYS A 58 -9.54 -4.42 -7.09
N ASP A 59 -10.03 -5.04 -6.01
CA ASP A 59 -11.05 -4.45 -5.14
C ASP A 59 -10.47 -3.33 -4.26
N CYS A 60 -9.20 -3.45 -3.87
CA CYS A 60 -8.47 -2.42 -3.15
C CYS A 60 -6.97 -2.45 -3.48
N ILE A 61 -6.29 -1.36 -3.12
CA ILE A 61 -4.89 -1.13 -3.47
C ILE A 61 -4.11 -0.75 -2.23
N PHE A 62 -2.95 -1.37 -2.02
CA PHE A 62 -2.01 -1.04 -0.96
C PHE A 62 -0.74 -0.46 -1.58
N HIS A 63 -0.32 0.72 -1.10
CA HIS A 63 0.91 1.36 -1.54
C HIS A 63 1.86 1.55 -0.36
N ALA A 64 2.96 0.83 -0.35
CA ALA A 64 3.92 0.82 0.75
C ALA A 64 4.95 1.97 0.72
N GLY A 65 4.58 3.13 0.14
CA GLY A 65 5.37 4.38 0.20
C GLY A 65 6.31 4.62 -0.97
N ASP A 66 7.00 5.78 -0.93
CA ASP A 66 7.83 6.32 -2.00
C ASP A 66 7.04 6.52 -3.31
N VAL A 67 6.02 7.34 -3.18
CA VAL A 67 5.14 7.77 -4.29
C VAL A 67 5.78 8.89 -5.09
N ASP A 68 6.42 9.84 -4.41
CA ASP A 68 7.10 11.06 -4.88
C ASP A 68 6.18 12.13 -5.48
N ARG A 69 4.99 11.80 -5.96
CA ARG A 69 4.05 12.74 -6.60
C ARG A 69 2.61 12.54 -6.13
N PRO A 70 1.94 13.56 -5.60
CA PRO A 70 0.56 13.44 -5.12
C PRO A 70 -0.43 13.05 -6.23
N GLU A 71 -0.17 13.47 -7.49
CA GLU A 71 -1.07 13.18 -8.62
C GLU A 71 -1.18 11.67 -8.89
N LEU A 72 -0.15 10.88 -8.55
CA LEU A 72 -0.23 9.43 -8.66
C LEU A 72 -1.25 8.84 -7.68
N LEU A 73 -1.33 9.40 -6.46
CA LEU A 73 -2.32 8.92 -5.49
C LEU A 73 -3.75 9.22 -5.97
N ASP A 74 -3.97 10.35 -6.62
CA ASP A 74 -5.29 10.69 -7.16
C ASP A 74 -5.68 9.73 -8.28
N ALA A 75 -4.73 9.40 -9.16
CA ALA A 75 -4.93 8.39 -10.22
C ALA A 75 -5.26 7.02 -9.62
N ILE A 76 -4.51 6.57 -8.59
CA ILE A 76 -4.75 5.26 -7.96
C ILE A 76 -6.08 5.26 -7.17
N ARG A 77 -6.42 6.34 -6.46
CA ARG A 77 -7.70 6.46 -5.74
C ARG A 77 -8.92 6.36 -6.65
N SER A 78 -8.79 6.81 -7.90
CA SER A 78 -9.88 6.68 -8.87
C SER A 78 -10.19 5.24 -9.27
N LEU A 79 -9.28 4.29 -9.00
CA LEU A 79 -9.44 2.86 -9.31
C LEU A 79 -10.14 2.10 -8.17
N GLY A 80 -10.04 2.57 -6.92
CA GLY A 80 -10.63 1.87 -5.78
C GLY A 80 -10.13 2.36 -4.43
N ALA A 81 -10.48 1.62 -3.38
CA ALA A 81 -10.03 1.91 -2.03
C ALA A 81 -8.50 1.81 -1.92
N LEU A 82 -7.86 2.88 -1.43
CA LEU A 82 -6.40 2.98 -1.33
C LEU A 82 -5.95 3.07 0.13
N TYR A 83 -5.08 2.15 0.52
CA TYR A 83 -4.30 2.20 1.74
C TYR A 83 -2.87 2.59 1.39
N VAL A 84 -2.35 3.68 1.97
CA VAL A 84 -1.03 4.21 1.64
C VAL A 84 -0.29 4.65 2.88
N VAL A 85 1.01 4.31 2.96
CA VAL A 85 1.93 4.85 3.96
C VAL A 85 2.92 5.80 3.32
N ARG A 86 3.46 6.71 4.12
CA ARG A 86 4.51 7.64 3.70
C ARG A 86 5.84 6.92 3.60
N GLY A 87 6.53 7.05 2.47
CA GLY A 87 7.92 6.66 2.31
C GLY A 87 8.93 7.76 2.71
N ASN A 88 10.21 7.42 2.63
CA ASN A 88 11.27 8.36 2.99
C ASN A 88 11.54 9.43 1.92
N ASN A 89 11.19 9.18 0.66
CA ASN A 89 11.29 10.15 -0.43
C ASN A 89 10.03 11.01 -0.58
N ASP A 90 8.94 10.67 0.09
CA ASP A 90 7.72 11.46 0.07
C ASP A 90 7.91 12.76 0.86
N GLY A 91 7.94 13.87 0.14
CA GLY A 91 8.25 15.20 0.66
C GLY A 91 7.16 15.82 1.55
N CYS A 92 7.14 17.15 1.59
CA CYS A 92 6.22 17.93 2.43
C CYS A 92 4.74 17.70 2.08
N TRP A 93 4.43 17.38 0.84
CA TRP A 93 3.06 17.10 0.40
C TRP A 93 2.44 15.90 1.13
N ALA A 94 3.28 14.95 1.57
CA ALA A 94 2.87 13.71 2.21
C ALA A 94 2.83 13.78 3.75
N GLN A 95 2.89 14.98 4.37
CA GLN A 95 2.92 15.09 5.85
C GLN A 95 1.68 14.51 6.51
N ASN A 96 0.55 14.48 5.81
CA ASN A 96 -0.70 13.91 6.31
C ASN A 96 -0.81 12.40 6.10
N LEU A 97 0.11 11.78 5.35
CA LEU A 97 0.19 10.33 5.23
C LEU A 97 0.82 9.74 6.50
N ARG A 98 0.21 8.68 7.00
CA ARG A 98 0.75 7.94 8.15
C ARG A 98 2.04 7.22 7.76
N ARG A 99 2.97 7.08 8.69
CA ARG A 99 4.21 6.30 8.50
C ARG A 99 3.95 4.79 8.56
N SER A 100 2.95 4.38 9.31
CA SER A 100 2.50 2.99 9.39
C SER A 100 0.98 2.92 9.51
N LEU A 101 0.41 1.80 9.07
CA LEU A 101 -1.02 1.50 9.17
C LEU A 101 -1.23 0.10 9.75
N ASN A 102 -2.20 -0.01 10.66
CA ASN A 102 -2.81 -1.28 11.06
C ASN A 102 -4.25 -1.27 10.53
N PHE A 103 -4.63 -2.30 9.80
CA PHE A 103 -5.97 -2.38 9.21
C PHE A 103 -6.36 -3.84 8.92
N THR A 104 -7.65 -4.07 8.64
CA THR A 104 -8.17 -5.40 8.33
C THR A 104 -8.90 -5.38 6.99
N VAL A 105 -8.63 -6.37 6.14
CA VAL A 105 -9.36 -6.59 4.89
C VAL A 105 -9.68 -8.08 4.77
N GLY A 106 -10.94 -8.43 4.57
CA GLY A 106 -11.39 -9.82 4.41
C GLY A 106 -11.03 -10.73 5.59
N ASN A 107 -11.12 -10.23 6.83
CA ASN A 107 -10.72 -10.90 8.08
C ASN A 107 -9.21 -11.19 8.20
N VAL A 108 -8.37 -10.62 7.33
CA VAL A 108 -6.90 -10.66 7.45
C VAL A 108 -6.41 -9.35 8.04
N LYS A 109 -5.55 -9.42 9.05
CA LYS A 109 -4.95 -8.27 9.72
C LYS A 109 -3.59 -7.94 9.14
N PHE A 110 -3.47 -6.70 8.68
CA PHE A 110 -2.29 -6.16 8.03
C PHE A 110 -1.60 -5.12 8.90
N PHE A 111 -0.27 -5.13 8.87
CA PHE A 111 0.58 -4.02 9.25
C PHE A 111 1.36 -3.56 8.02
N MET A 112 1.32 -2.28 7.69
CA MET A 112 2.05 -1.72 6.55
C MET A 112 2.95 -0.56 7.00
N VAL A 113 4.19 -0.55 6.52
CA VAL A 113 5.20 0.48 6.77
C VAL A 113 6.11 0.56 5.55
N HIS A 114 6.81 1.69 5.34
CA HIS A 114 7.68 1.78 4.16
C HIS A 114 9.00 1.04 4.35
N ASP A 115 9.76 1.32 5.40
CA ASP A 115 11.03 0.63 5.68
C ASP A 115 10.80 -0.51 6.70
N ARG A 116 11.30 -1.70 6.37
CA ARG A 116 11.27 -2.88 7.26
C ARG A 116 11.85 -2.60 8.65
N LYS A 117 12.82 -1.68 8.76
CA LYS A 117 13.44 -1.31 10.04
C LYS A 117 12.47 -0.58 10.99
N ASP A 118 11.43 0.03 10.43
CA ASP A 118 10.41 0.78 11.17
C ASP A 118 9.21 -0.10 11.58
N VAL A 119 9.30 -1.43 11.36
CA VAL A 119 8.26 -2.35 11.81
C VAL A 119 8.19 -2.33 13.32
N ALA A 120 6.97 -2.18 13.84
CA ALA A 120 6.73 -2.16 15.29
C ALA A 120 7.23 -3.44 15.97
N TRP A 121 7.79 -3.29 17.18
CA TRP A 121 8.26 -4.42 17.98
C TRP A 121 7.11 -5.39 18.32
N GLU A 122 5.94 -4.84 18.64
CA GLU A 122 4.74 -5.60 18.94
C GLU A 122 3.75 -5.53 17.78
N LEU A 123 3.59 -6.63 17.08
CA LEU A 123 2.68 -6.76 15.94
C LEU A 123 1.32 -7.38 16.34
N GLY A 124 1.15 -7.76 17.62
CA GLY A 124 -0.08 -8.38 18.11
C GLY A 124 -0.50 -9.58 17.26
N ASP A 125 -1.73 -9.54 16.77
CA ASP A 125 -2.34 -10.58 15.94
C ASP A 125 -2.29 -10.26 14.42
N THR A 126 -1.40 -9.36 14.01
CA THR A 126 -1.09 -9.10 12.59
C THR A 126 -0.67 -10.39 11.90
N GLN A 127 -1.25 -10.66 10.75
CA GLN A 127 -0.99 -11.85 9.94
C GLN A 127 -0.07 -11.56 8.74
N VAL A 128 -0.17 -10.33 8.19
CA VAL A 128 0.60 -9.91 7.02
C VAL A 128 1.30 -8.59 7.31
N VAL A 129 2.63 -8.56 7.15
CA VAL A 129 3.48 -7.37 7.26
C VAL A 129 3.93 -6.96 5.86
N ILE A 130 3.56 -5.74 5.45
CA ILE A 130 3.88 -5.19 4.12
C ILE A 130 4.89 -4.06 4.28
N PHE A 131 5.92 -4.06 3.43
CA PHE A 131 6.94 -3.02 3.40
C PHE A 131 7.48 -2.81 1.97
N GLY A 132 8.26 -1.75 1.73
CA GLY A 132 8.88 -1.41 0.46
C GLY A 132 10.38 -1.15 0.60
N HIS A 133 10.83 0.03 0.15
CA HIS A 133 12.16 0.63 0.34
C HIS A 133 13.33 -0.08 -0.34
N SER A 134 13.43 -1.40 -0.22
CA SER A 134 14.57 -2.16 -0.79
C SER A 134 14.47 -2.37 -2.30
N HIS A 135 13.33 -2.08 -2.91
CA HIS A 135 13.01 -2.33 -4.32
C HIS A 135 13.14 -3.81 -4.76
N GLN A 136 13.25 -4.72 -3.81
CA GLN A 136 13.42 -6.15 -4.07
C GLN A 136 12.17 -6.91 -3.61
N TYR A 137 11.62 -7.72 -4.51
CA TYR A 137 10.52 -8.59 -4.14
C TYR A 137 10.94 -9.56 -3.03
N PHE A 138 10.11 -9.63 -2.01
CA PHE A 138 10.31 -10.55 -0.88
C PHE A 138 8.95 -11.05 -0.41
N ALA A 139 8.81 -12.36 -0.27
CA ALA A 139 7.63 -12.98 0.33
C ALA A 139 8.08 -14.20 1.12
N LYS A 140 8.03 -14.12 2.44
CA LYS A 140 8.37 -15.22 3.34
C LYS A 140 7.47 -15.23 4.56
N GLU A 141 7.15 -16.42 5.02
CA GLU A 141 6.58 -16.61 6.34
C GLU A 141 7.69 -16.60 7.40
N ILE A 142 7.56 -15.73 8.40
CA ILE A 142 8.48 -15.59 9.52
C ILE A 142 7.62 -15.48 10.77
N ASP A 143 7.84 -16.36 11.73
CA ASP A 143 7.10 -16.43 13.02
C ASP A 143 5.57 -16.44 12.83
N GLY A 144 5.10 -17.26 11.86
CA GLY A 144 3.67 -17.42 11.56
C GLY A 144 3.01 -16.21 10.87
N ARG A 145 3.79 -15.25 10.35
CA ARG A 145 3.33 -14.07 9.62
C ARG A 145 3.94 -14.02 8.23
N LEU A 146 3.14 -13.64 7.25
CA LEU A 146 3.69 -13.31 5.94
C LEU A 146 4.39 -11.95 5.98
N TRP A 147 5.65 -11.91 5.60
CA TRP A 147 6.41 -10.68 5.34
C TRP A 147 6.52 -10.48 3.84
N LEU A 148 5.95 -9.37 3.34
CA LEU A 148 5.81 -9.11 1.91
C LEU A 148 6.38 -7.74 1.54
N ASN A 149 7.31 -7.74 0.58
CA ASN A 149 7.71 -6.56 -0.17
C ASN A 149 7.34 -6.81 -1.64
N PRO A 150 6.49 -5.97 -2.26
CA PRO A 150 6.09 -6.16 -3.66
C PRO A 150 7.23 -5.85 -4.65
N GLY A 151 8.36 -5.34 -4.18
CA GLY A 151 9.40 -4.75 -5.01
C GLY A 151 9.04 -3.33 -5.44
N SER A 152 9.70 -2.82 -6.47
CA SER A 152 9.40 -1.51 -7.07
C SER A 152 8.64 -1.71 -8.36
N CYS A 153 7.49 -1.06 -8.51
CA CYS A 153 6.71 -1.06 -9.75
C CYS A 153 6.95 0.19 -10.61
N GLY A 154 7.77 1.12 -10.15
CA GLY A 154 8.19 2.30 -10.89
C GLY A 154 9.39 2.05 -11.79
N ARG A 155 10.51 2.69 -11.48
CA ARG A 155 11.75 2.54 -12.25
C ARG A 155 12.58 1.36 -11.74
N SER A 156 13.11 0.54 -12.68
CA SER A 156 14.13 -0.44 -12.31
C SER A 156 15.33 0.25 -11.66
N ARG A 157 15.76 -0.25 -10.51
CA ARG A 157 16.99 0.17 -9.84
C ARG A 157 17.88 -1.05 -9.63
N PHE A 158 19.20 -0.85 -9.68
CA PHE A 158 20.21 -1.89 -9.45
C PHE A 158 20.07 -3.13 -10.35
N GLY A 159 19.45 -2.98 -11.55
CA GLY A 159 19.28 -4.10 -12.49
C GLY A 159 18.27 -5.16 -12.03
N GLY A 160 17.46 -4.88 -11.01
CA GLY A 160 16.40 -5.77 -10.54
C GLY A 160 15.14 -5.71 -11.41
N ASP A 161 14.31 -6.74 -11.27
CA ASP A 161 13.00 -6.79 -11.90
C ASP A 161 12.11 -5.66 -11.43
N VAL A 162 11.29 -5.13 -12.32
CA VAL A 162 10.16 -4.27 -11.95
C VAL A 162 9.01 -5.19 -11.57
N THR A 163 8.53 -5.06 -10.33
CA THR A 163 7.56 -6.02 -9.79
C THR A 163 6.45 -5.35 -8.99
N MET A 164 5.34 -6.06 -8.88
CA MET A 164 4.28 -5.82 -7.91
C MET A 164 3.77 -7.15 -7.37
N ALA A 165 2.89 -7.13 -6.38
CA ALA A 165 2.20 -8.31 -5.91
C ALA A 165 0.68 -8.17 -6.11
N VAL A 166 0.02 -9.28 -6.35
CA VAL A 166 -1.43 -9.40 -6.25
C VAL A 166 -1.73 -10.42 -5.16
N MET A 167 -2.55 -9.99 -4.18
CA MET A 167 -3.00 -10.88 -3.11
C MET A 167 -4.49 -11.13 -3.28
N THR A 168 -4.87 -12.36 -3.10
CA THR A 168 -6.28 -12.76 -2.99
C THR A 168 -6.57 -13.18 -1.57
N VAL A 169 -7.57 -12.56 -0.96
CA VAL A 169 -8.06 -12.89 0.39
C VAL A 169 -9.43 -13.54 0.28
N GLU A 170 -9.60 -14.68 0.93
CA GLU A 170 -10.87 -15.41 0.98
C GLU A 170 -10.99 -16.12 2.33
N ASN A 171 -12.08 -15.89 3.06
CA ASN A 171 -12.35 -16.53 4.36
C ASN A 171 -11.19 -16.44 5.39
N GLY A 172 -10.50 -15.30 5.46
CA GLY A 172 -9.36 -15.10 6.36
C GLY A 172 -8.06 -15.80 5.95
N SER A 173 -8.06 -16.47 4.79
CA SER A 173 -6.87 -17.04 4.15
C SER A 173 -6.42 -16.15 3.00
N TRP A 174 -5.15 -16.28 2.58
CA TRP A 174 -4.63 -15.49 1.47
C TRP A 174 -3.71 -16.30 0.56
N GLN A 175 -3.62 -15.85 -0.68
CA GLN A 175 -2.63 -16.29 -1.67
C GLN A 175 -1.96 -15.06 -2.26
N VAL A 176 -0.65 -15.13 -2.51
CA VAL A 176 0.15 -14.03 -3.08
C VAL A 176 0.80 -14.48 -4.36
N GLU A 177 0.67 -13.65 -5.38
CA GLU A 177 1.31 -13.82 -6.67
C GLU A 177 2.31 -12.68 -6.91
N LYS A 178 3.55 -13.01 -7.30
CA LYS A 178 4.53 -12.05 -7.81
C LYS A 178 4.21 -11.75 -9.28
N ILE A 179 4.04 -10.48 -9.61
CA ILE A 179 3.92 -10.04 -11.00
C ILE A 179 5.24 -9.37 -11.40
N VAL A 180 5.81 -9.80 -12.51
CA VAL A 180 6.96 -9.17 -13.18
C VAL A 180 6.42 -8.37 -14.35
N LEU A 181 6.84 -7.10 -14.45
CA LEU A 181 6.34 -6.09 -15.38
C LEU A 181 7.33 -5.84 -16.52
#